data_9fc5434a83168c9fb0f81cf032164a57
#
_entry.id   9fc5434a83168c9fb0f81cf032164a57
#
_cell.length_a   1.000
_cell.length_b   1.000
_cell.length_c   1.000
_cell.angle_alpha   90.00
_cell.angle_beta   90.00
_cell.angle_gamma   90.00
#
_symmetry.space_group_name_H-M   'P 1'
#
loop_
_entity.id
_entity.type
_entity.pdbx_description
1 polymer ?
#
loop_
_entity_poly.entity_id
_entity_poly.type
_entity_poly.pdbx_seq_one_letter_code
_entity_poly.pdbx_strand_id
1 'polypeptide(L)'
;FLCLLIGASPLRAQDTPQTETAEQKDKRMEWFSQAKLGIFIHWGIYSVRGVSESWSFFNNYLPYDEYMEQEKGFTASKYDPKAWVDLIKESGAKYTVITTKHHDGVALWDTKVGDISVVKSTPAKRDLIAPFVKEVRKQGLKLGFYYSLLDWSHPDYPNKTRTEVRYKNDPERWARFNKFNFGQLAELNKTWKPDLY
;
A
#
# COMPACT_ATOMS: atom_id res chain seq x y z
N PHE A 1 -10.41 -60.46 13.71
CA PHE A 1 -9.30 -59.50 14.04
C PHE A 1 -9.06 -58.64 12.83
N LEU A 2 -9.57 -57.42 12.88
CA LEU A 2 -9.41 -56.41 11.82
C LEU A 2 -8.41 -55.37 12.33
N CYS A 3 -7.18 -55.39 11.80
CA CYS A 3 -6.17 -54.38 12.09
C CYS A 3 -6.46 -53.13 11.27
N LEU A 4 -6.86 -52.04 11.92
CA LEU A 4 -6.90 -50.69 11.36
C LEU A 4 -5.45 -50.14 11.35
N LEU A 5 -4.88 -50.04 10.14
CA LEU A 5 -3.68 -49.28 9.90
C LEU A 5 -4.01 -47.77 9.87
N ILE A 6 -3.69 -47.07 10.95
CA ILE A 6 -3.72 -45.62 11.00
C ILE A 6 -2.50 -45.11 10.27
N GLY A 7 -2.70 -44.66 9.04
CA GLY A 7 -1.67 -44.02 8.25
C GLY A 7 -1.36 -42.63 8.86
N ALA A 8 -0.20 -42.52 9.49
CA ALA A 8 0.34 -41.21 9.88
C ALA A 8 0.78 -40.48 8.62
N SER A 9 0.04 -39.45 8.23
CA SER A 9 0.50 -38.49 7.22
C SER A 9 1.75 -37.79 7.74
N PRO A 10 2.84 -37.71 6.96
CA PRO A 10 3.99 -36.93 7.38
C PRO A 10 3.61 -35.45 7.52
N LEU A 11 3.84 -34.88 8.70
CA LEU A 11 3.83 -33.44 8.90
C LEU A 11 4.78 -32.82 7.86
N ARG A 12 4.21 -32.07 6.92
CA ARG A 12 5.01 -31.24 6.02
C ARG A 12 5.81 -30.28 6.89
N ALA A 13 7.12 -30.39 6.84
CA ALA A 13 8.00 -29.39 7.42
C ALA A 13 7.56 -28.02 6.92
N GLN A 14 7.26 -27.11 7.84
CA GLN A 14 7.04 -25.71 7.48
C GLN A 14 8.35 -25.23 6.85
N ASP A 15 8.31 -24.83 5.58
CA ASP A 15 9.42 -24.18 4.92
C ASP A 15 9.81 -22.96 5.77
N THR A 16 10.88 -23.08 6.54
CA THR A 16 11.52 -21.95 7.19
C THR A 16 11.92 -20.99 6.06
N PRO A 17 11.53 -19.71 6.10
CA PRO A 17 11.96 -18.76 5.09
C PRO A 17 13.48 -18.83 4.97
N GLN A 18 13.98 -19.21 3.81
CA GLN A 18 15.44 -19.19 3.57
C GLN A 18 15.89 -17.74 3.78
N THR A 19 16.69 -17.54 4.81
CA THR A 19 17.31 -16.25 5.08
C THR A 19 18.23 -15.91 3.92
N GLU A 20 17.92 -14.80 3.23
CA GLU A 20 18.75 -14.27 2.14
C GLU A 20 20.20 -14.05 2.65
N THR A 21 21.20 -14.52 1.90
CA THR A 21 22.61 -14.24 2.24
C THR A 21 22.95 -12.77 1.96
N ALA A 22 24.01 -12.25 2.57
CA ALA A 22 24.49 -10.88 2.32
C ALA A 22 24.77 -10.65 0.83
N GLU A 23 25.42 -11.61 0.17
CA GLU A 23 25.74 -11.52 -1.26
C GLU A 23 24.47 -11.51 -2.15
N GLN A 24 23.47 -12.33 -1.81
CA GLN A 24 22.18 -12.34 -2.51
C GLN A 24 21.46 -10.99 -2.35
N LYS A 25 21.50 -10.41 -1.14
CA LYS A 25 20.94 -9.09 -0.85
C LYS A 25 21.66 -8.00 -1.65
N ASP A 26 22.99 -7.99 -1.66
CA ASP A 26 23.79 -7.02 -2.37
C ASP A 26 23.49 -7.06 -3.87
N LYS A 27 23.45 -8.25 -4.46
CA LYS A 27 23.09 -8.46 -5.87
C LYS A 27 21.66 -7.99 -6.17
N ARG A 28 20.70 -8.29 -5.29
CA ARG A 28 19.31 -7.84 -5.46
C ARG A 28 19.18 -6.33 -5.35
N MET A 29 19.99 -5.67 -4.49
CA MET A 29 19.94 -4.24 -4.24
C MET A 29 20.86 -3.42 -5.14
N GLU A 30 21.69 -4.05 -5.96
CA GLU A 30 22.65 -3.38 -6.83
C GLU A 30 22.00 -2.32 -7.72
N TRP A 31 20.87 -2.65 -8.36
CA TRP A 31 20.14 -1.71 -9.21
C TRP A 31 19.72 -0.45 -8.44
N PHE A 32 19.32 -0.59 -7.17
CA PHE A 32 18.90 0.53 -6.33
C PHE A 32 20.10 1.42 -5.96
N SER A 33 21.22 0.82 -5.60
CA SER A 33 22.46 1.53 -5.30
C SER A 33 22.97 2.33 -6.52
N GLN A 34 22.77 1.79 -7.72
CA GLN A 34 23.18 2.45 -8.98
C GLN A 34 22.19 3.47 -9.51
N ALA A 35 20.91 3.38 -9.13
CA ALA A 35 19.84 4.23 -9.65
C ALA A 35 20.03 5.71 -9.32
N LYS A 36 20.59 6.05 -8.14
CA LYS A 36 20.91 7.40 -7.62
C LYS A 36 19.71 8.34 -7.49
N LEU A 37 18.86 8.46 -8.52
CA LEU A 37 17.69 9.33 -8.52
C LEU A 37 16.41 8.53 -8.70
N GLY A 38 15.47 8.74 -7.80
CA GLY A 38 14.08 8.30 -7.90
C GLY A 38 13.12 9.43 -7.60
N ILE A 39 11.93 9.37 -8.16
CA ILE A 39 10.88 10.35 -7.90
C ILE A 39 9.79 9.69 -7.04
N PHE A 40 9.46 10.33 -5.93
CA PHE A 40 8.37 9.91 -5.06
C PHE A 40 7.14 10.79 -5.30
N ILE A 41 6.01 10.17 -5.64
CA ILE A 41 4.71 10.83 -5.77
C ILE A 41 3.90 10.50 -4.52
N HIS A 42 3.78 11.47 -3.63
CA HIS A 42 2.98 11.39 -2.42
C HIS A 42 1.60 12.00 -2.69
N TRP A 43 0.60 11.16 -2.96
CA TRP A 43 -0.71 11.59 -3.41
C TRP A 43 -1.84 10.77 -2.77
N GLY A 44 -2.95 11.43 -2.46
CA GLY A 44 -4.13 10.84 -1.86
C GLY A 44 -5.24 11.87 -1.68
N ILE A 45 -6.29 11.54 -0.94
CA ILE A 45 -7.45 12.41 -0.72
C ILE A 45 -7.08 13.76 -0.09
N TYR A 46 -6.00 13.82 0.68
CA TYR A 46 -5.49 15.04 1.31
C TYR A 46 -5.09 16.13 0.31
N SER A 47 -4.89 15.79 -0.95
CA SER A 47 -4.61 16.75 -2.02
C SER A 47 -5.83 17.61 -2.38
N VAL A 48 -7.05 17.22 -1.99
CA VAL A 48 -8.28 17.99 -2.26
C VAL A 48 -8.27 19.34 -1.57
N ARG A 49 -7.86 19.36 -0.30
CA ARG A 49 -7.78 20.60 0.51
C ARG A 49 -6.33 21.07 0.74
N GLY A 50 -5.33 20.31 0.30
CA GLY A 50 -3.93 20.63 0.53
C GLY A 50 -3.52 20.57 2.01
N VAL A 51 -4.09 19.64 2.76
CA VAL A 51 -3.75 19.43 4.18
C VAL A 51 -2.56 18.46 4.33
N SER A 52 -1.95 18.47 5.51
CA SER A 52 -0.86 17.52 5.85
C SER A 52 -1.41 16.13 6.02
N GLU A 53 -1.52 15.36 4.98
CA GLU A 53 -2.00 13.97 4.88
C GLU A 53 -2.84 13.51 6.10
N SER A 54 -2.84 12.23 6.39
CA SER A 54 -3.53 11.65 7.57
C SER A 54 -2.97 12.15 8.92
N TRP A 55 -1.77 12.72 8.93
CA TRP A 55 -1.21 13.34 10.13
C TRP A 55 -2.05 14.52 10.64
N SER A 56 -2.83 15.16 9.75
CA SER A 56 -3.77 16.22 10.12
C SER A 56 -4.75 15.77 11.20
N PHE A 57 -5.39 14.63 11.02
CA PHE A 57 -6.33 14.12 12.01
C PHE A 57 -5.65 13.32 13.13
N PHE A 58 -4.57 12.60 12.83
CA PHE A 58 -3.85 11.86 13.85
C PHE A 58 -3.33 12.79 14.96
N ASN A 59 -2.83 13.96 14.61
CA ASN A 59 -2.36 14.97 15.55
C ASN A 59 -3.47 15.86 16.11
N ASN A 60 -4.73 15.58 15.80
CA ASN A 60 -5.91 16.40 16.21
C ASN A 60 -5.88 17.86 15.68
N TYR A 61 -5.21 18.13 14.54
CA TYR A 61 -5.29 19.43 13.88
C TYR A 61 -6.59 19.58 13.12
N LEU A 62 -7.17 18.46 12.67
CA LEU A 62 -8.43 18.37 11.95
C LEU A 62 -9.19 17.15 12.48
N PRO A 63 -10.51 17.23 12.76
CA PRO A 63 -11.31 16.06 13.11
C PRO A 63 -11.26 14.98 12.03
N TYR A 64 -11.25 13.70 12.41
CA TYR A 64 -11.20 12.58 11.48
C TYR A 64 -12.31 12.64 10.42
N ASP A 65 -13.55 12.87 10.85
CA ASP A 65 -14.69 12.88 9.94
C ASP A 65 -14.59 14.05 8.93
N GLU A 66 -14.10 15.21 9.39
CA GLU A 66 -13.84 16.36 8.51
C GLU A 66 -12.71 16.08 7.52
N TYR A 67 -11.66 15.37 7.94
CA TYR A 67 -10.60 14.92 7.05
C TYR A 67 -11.15 13.99 5.95
N MET A 68 -11.98 13.01 6.32
CA MET A 68 -12.55 12.04 5.38
C MET A 68 -13.56 12.66 4.40
N GLU A 69 -14.16 13.82 4.70
CA GLU A 69 -14.99 14.56 3.74
C GLU A 69 -14.27 14.88 2.42
N GLN A 70 -12.93 14.85 2.43
CA GLN A 70 -12.13 15.02 1.21
C GLN A 70 -12.36 13.92 0.18
N GLU A 71 -12.81 12.72 0.59
CA GLU A 71 -13.23 11.68 -0.34
C GLU A 71 -14.28 12.18 -1.34
N LYS A 72 -15.24 12.99 -0.89
CA LYS A 72 -16.32 13.56 -1.72
C LYS A 72 -15.82 14.50 -2.82
N GLY A 73 -14.66 15.10 -2.64
CA GLY A 73 -14.02 16.00 -3.60
C GLY A 73 -12.94 15.34 -4.46
N PHE A 74 -12.57 14.10 -4.16
CA PHE A 74 -11.46 13.43 -4.85
C PHE A 74 -11.90 12.83 -6.18
N THR A 75 -11.85 13.65 -7.24
CA THR A 75 -12.26 13.28 -8.61
C THR A 75 -11.11 12.72 -9.44
N ALA A 76 -9.87 13.05 -9.09
CA ALA A 76 -8.67 12.78 -9.90
C ALA A 76 -8.83 13.25 -11.38
N SER A 77 -9.62 14.31 -11.63
CA SER A 77 -9.99 14.75 -12.99
C SER A 77 -8.80 15.22 -13.81
N LYS A 78 -7.75 15.76 -13.17
CA LYS A 78 -6.51 16.22 -13.85
C LYS A 78 -5.40 15.15 -13.83
N TYR A 79 -5.71 13.93 -13.38
CA TYR A 79 -4.71 12.86 -13.34
C TYR A 79 -4.41 12.34 -14.74
N ASP A 80 -3.18 12.57 -15.18
CA ASP A 80 -2.60 12.04 -16.42
C ASP A 80 -1.34 11.24 -16.09
N PRO A 81 -1.44 9.92 -15.95
CA PRO A 81 -0.31 9.08 -15.60
C PRO A 81 0.79 9.09 -16.66
N LYS A 82 0.43 9.28 -17.93
CA LYS A 82 1.42 9.38 -19.01
C LYS A 82 2.27 10.63 -18.86
N ALA A 83 1.64 11.80 -18.70
CA ALA A 83 2.36 13.05 -18.52
C ALA A 83 3.25 13.01 -17.27
N TRP A 84 2.77 12.43 -16.16
CA TRP A 84 3.57 12.28 -14.94
C TRP A 84 4.80 11.40 -15.18
N VAL A 85 4.63 10.26 -15.81
CA VAL A 85 5.73 9.32 -16.04
C VAL A 85 6.72 9.85 -17.10
N ASP A 86 6.24 10.58 -18.09
CA ASP A 86 7.12 11.25 -19.06
C ASP A 86 8.05 12.26 -18.35
N LEU A 87 7.52 13.10 -17.46
CA LEU A 87 8.33 14.03 -16.65
C LEU A 87 9.33 13.30 -15.74
N ILE A 88 8.92 12.18 -15.12
CA ILE A 88 9.82 11.35 -14.33
C ILE A 88 10.97 10.82 -15.18
N LYS A 89 10.67 10.36 -16.37
CA LYS A 89 11.69 9.86 -17.31
C LYS A 89 12.64 10.96 -17.77
N GLU A 90 12.09 12.11 -18.10
CA GLU A 90 12.85 13.29 -18.54
C GLU A 90 13.79 13.81 -17.46
N SER A 91 13.40 13.72 -16.17
CA SER A 91 14.25 14.10 -15.04
C SER A 91 15.53 13.24 -14.91
N GLY A 92 15.64 12.13 -15.65
CA GLY A 92 16.74 11.17 -15.56
C GLY A 92 16.57 10.13 -14.45
N ALA A 93 15.46 10.15 -13.71
CA ALA A 93 15.16 9.16 -12.67
C ALA A 93 15.14 7.73 -13.23
N LYS A 94 15.53 6.77 -12.42
CA LYS A 94 15.59 5.34 -12.77
C LYS A 94 14.44 4.54 -12.16
N TYR A 95 13.78 5.09 -11.17
CA TYR A 95 12.63 4.50 -10.51
C TYR A 95 11.66 5.58 -10.03
N THR A 96 10.45 5.18 -9.78
CA THR A 96 9.44 6.03 -9.15
C THR A 96 8.68 5.26 -8.09
N VAL A 97 8.28 5.96 -7.04
CA VAL A 97 7.42 5.44 -5.97
C VAL A 97 6.13 6.23 -5.97
N ILE A 98 5.00 5.54 -5.88
CA ILE A 98 3.70 6.20 -5.71
C ILE A 98 3.02 5.70 -4.45
N THR A 99 2.32 6.59 -3.74
CA THR A 99 1.44 6.21 -2.64
C THR A 99 0.31 5.33 -3.16
N THR A 100 0.21 4.09 -2.69
CA THR A 100 -0.93 3.22 -2.97
C THR A 100 -2.01 3.34 -1.90
N LYS A 101 -1.60 3.50 -0.64
CA LYS A 101 -2.45 3.78 0.51
C LYS A 101 -1.66 4.55 1.56
N HIS A 102 -2.23 5.63 2.11
CA HIS A 102 -1.69 6.33 3.29
C HIS A 102 -2.39 5.83 4.57
N HIS A 103 -2.06 6.40 5.73
CA HIS A 103 -2.62 5.96 7.02
C HIS A 103 -4.13 6.24 7.17
N ASP A 104 -4.73 6.99 6.26
CA ASP A 104 -6.19 7.20 6.18
C ASP A 104 -6.97 6.01 5.63
N GLY A 105 -6.27 4.99 5.16
CA GLY A 105 -6.85 3.75 4.67
C GLY A 105 -7.42 3.80 3.26
N VAL A 106 -7.40 4.96 2.58
CA VAL A 106 -7.95 5.09 1.22
C VAL A 106 -7.00 4.47 0.20
N ALA A 107 -7.39 3.31 -0.32
CA ALA A 107 -6.65 2.63 -1.37
C ALA A 107 -6.82 3.33 -2.73
N LEU A 108 -5.72 3.63 -3.42
CA LEU A 108 -5.76 4.29 -4.73
C LEU A 108 -5.98 3.30 -5.89
N TRP A 109 -6.23 2.03 -5.62
CA TRP A 109 -6.54 0.99 -6.61
C TRP A 109 -7.89 0.32 -6.31
N ASP A 110 -8.37 -0.48 -7.27
CA ASP A 110 -9.60 -1.28 -7.13
C ASP A 110 -9.37 -2.51 -6.24
N THR A 111 -9.10 -2.28 -4.95
CA THR A 111 -8.89 -3.38 -4.00
C THR A 111 -10.16 -4.20 -3.78
N LYS A 112 -9.97 -5.53 -3.66
CA LYS A 112 -11.03 -6.47 -3.26
C LYS A 112 -10.99 -6.75 -1.75
N VAL A 113 -9.99 -6.19 -1.07
CA VAL A 113 -9.79 -6.34 0.38
C VAL A 113 -10.08 -5.00 1.06
N GLY A 114 -11.18 -4.96 1.81
CA GLY A 114 -11.68 -3.74 2.47
C GLY A 114 -12.62 -2.90 1.59
N ASP A 115 -13.19 -1.88 2.19
CA ASP A 115 -14.29 -1.12 1.61
C ASP A 115 -13.95 0.33 1.26
N ILE A 116 -12.78 0.82 1.70
CA ILE A 116 -12.33 2.19 1.45
C ILE A 116 -11.33 2.21 0.29
N SER A 117 -11.75 2.78 -0.83
CA SER A 117 -10.87 2.97 -1.99
C SER A 117 -11.42 4.06 -2.90
N VAL A 118 -10.55 4.61 -3.75
CA VAL A 118 -10.96 5.63 -4.74
C VAL A 118 -12.06 5.12 -5.69
N VAL A 119 -12.17 3.82 -5.90
CA VAL A 119 -13.22 3.22 -6.73
C VAL A 119 -14.55 3.18 -5.99
N LYS A 120 -14.53 2.85 -4.70
CA LYS A 120 -15.73 2.62 -3.90
C LYS A 120 -16.27 3.89 -3.27
N SER A 121 -15.39 4.71 -2.67
CA SER A 121 -15.77 5.79 -1.77
C SER A 121 -15.57 7.22 -2.34
N THR A 122 -14.98 7.37 -3.53
CA THR A 122 -14.74 8.71 -4.12
C THR A 122 -15.41 8.90 -5.48
N PRO A 123 -15.60 10.14 -5.95
CA PRO A 123 -16.09 10.45 -7.31
C PRO A 123 -15.13 10.02 -8.43
N ALA A 124 -13.87 9.71 -8.14
CA ALA A 124 -12.92 9.23 -9.14
C ALA A 124 -13.40 7.92 -9.81
N LYS A 125 -14.03 7.01 -9.05
CA LYS A 125 -14.66 5.76 -9.51
C LYS A 125 -13.80 4.90 -10.43
N ARG A 126 -12.48 5.01 -10.35
CA ARG A 126 -11.53 4.29 -11.20
C ARG A 126 -10.24 3.97 -10.45
N ASP A 127 -9.58 2.90 -10.86
CA ASP A 127 -8.24 2.54 -10.40
C ASP A 127 -7.24 3.59 -10.90
N LEU A 128 -6.42 4.12 -9.99
CA LEU A 128 -5.40 5.12 -10.31
C LEU A 128 -3.99 4.50 -10.37
N ILE A 129 -3.80 3.31 -9.82
CA ILE A 129 -2.50 2.64 -9.80
C ILE A 129 -2.24 1.87 -11.08
N ALA A 130 -3.22 1.13 -11.60
CA ALA A 130 -3.06 0.35 -12.82
C ALA A 130 -2.56 1.17 -14.03
N PRO A 131 -3.14 2.34 -14.37
CA PRO A 131 -2.65 3.15 -15.50
C PRO A 131 -1.27 3.74 -15.22
N PHE A 132 -0.94 4.10 -13.98
CA PHE A 132 0.40 4.56 -13.62
C PHE A 132 1.45 3.47 -13.84
N VAL A 133 1.21 2.28 -13.31
CA VAL A 133 2.11 1.13 -13.48
C VAL A 133 2.37 0.82 -14.95
N LYS A 134 1.31 0.86 -15.76
CA LYS A 134 1.43 0.63 -17.22
C LYS A 134 2.42 1.59 -17.86
N GLU A 135 2.33 2.90 -17.57
CA GLU A 135 3.25 3.88 -18.15
C GLU A 135 4.67 3.76 -17.58
N VAL A 136 4.82 3.50 -16.26
CA VAL A 136 6.13 3.25 -15.63
C VAL A 136 6.86 2.09 -16.31
N ARG A 137 6.17 0.96 -16.49
CA ARG A 137 6.77 -0.22 -17.15
C ARG A 137 7.08 0.02 -18.62
N LYS A 138 6.22 0.74 -19.34
CA LYS A 138 6.46 1.14 -20.74
C LYS A 138 7.71 1.98 -20.90
N GLN A 139 8.03 2.85 -19.95
CA GLN A 139 9.24 3.69 -19.96
C GLN A 139 10.50 2.97 -19.44
N GLY A 140 10.38 1.71 -19.05
CA GLY A 140 11.49 0.92 -18.49
C GLY A 140 11.96 1.40 -17.12
N LEU A 141 11.11 2.11 -16.38
CA LEU A 141 11.42 2.55 -15.02
C LEU A 141 11.13 1.44 -14.02
N LYS A 142 11.88 1.43 -12.92
CA LYS A 142 11.57 0.60 -11.76
C LYS A 142 10.39 1.18 -10.98
N LEU A 143 9.54 0.30 -10.47
CA LEU A 143 8.30 0.64 -9.78
C LEU A 143 8.42 0.42 -8.28
N GLY A 144 8.12 1.45 -7.49
CA GLY A 144 7.94 1.36 -6.06
C GLY A 144 6.52 1.69 -5.62
N PHE A 145 6.09 1.07 -4.55
CA PHE A 145 4.84 1.41 -3.87
C PHE A 145 5.12 1.87 -2.44
N TYR A 146 4.59 3.03 -2.09
CA TYR A 146 4.40 3.37 -0.69
C TYR A 146 3.05 2.80 -0.25
N TYR A 147 3.08 1.78 0.56
CA TYR A 147 1.92 1.19 1.20
C TYR A 147 2.05 1.37 2.71
N SER A 148 1.15 2.12 3.31
CA SER A 148 1.14 2.28 4.76
C SER A 148 0.72 0.99 5.45
N LEU A 149 1.60 0.45 6.31
CA LEU A 149 1.24 -0.63 7.24
C LEU A 149 0.35 -0.15 8.38
N LEU A 150 0.37 1.16 8.67
CA LEU A 150 -0.54 1.80 9.61
C LEU A 150 -1.85 2.12 8.89
N ASP A 151 -2.98 1.91 9.56
CA ASP A 151 -4.29 2.29 9.02
C ASP A 151 -5.16 2.80 10.18
N TRP A 152 -5.14 4.11 10.35
CA TRP A 152 -5.86 4.75 11.43
C TRP A 152 -7.37 4.79 11.24
N SER A 153 -7.85 4.54 10.02
CA SER A 153 -9.28 4.39 9.73
C SER A 153 -9.81 3.00 10.07
N HIS A 154 -8.95 1.97 10.00
CA HIS A 154 -9.38 0.59 10.20
C HIS A 154 -9.86 0.35 11.64
N PRO A 155 -11.07 -0.22 11.84
CA PRO A 155 -11.65 -0.41 13.18
C PRO A 155 -10.80 -1.31 14.08
N ASP A 156 -10.11 -2.29 13.51
CA ASP A 156 -9.24 -3.20 14.25
C ASP A 156 -7.79 -2.72 14.40
N TYR A 157 -7.46 -1.47 13.96
CA TYR A 157 -6.18 -0.87 14.27
C TYR A 157 -6.21 -0.22 15.66
N PRO A 158 -5.13 -0.32 16.48
CA PRO A 158 -5.15 0.11 17.89
C PRO A 158 -5.50 1.58 18.10
N ASN A 159 -4.96 2.46 17.26
CA ASN A 159 -5.10 3.91 17.41
C ASN A 159 -5.91 4.50 16.24
N LYS A 160 -6.81 5.45 16.55
CA LYS A 160 -7.44 6.29 15.54
C LYS A 160 -6.72 7.64 15.43
N THR A 161 -6.42 8.23 16.58
CA THR A 161 -5.63 9.47 16.68
C THR A 161 -4.55 9.31 17.74
N ARG A 162 -3.73 10.33 17.94
CA ARG A 162 -2.71 10.38 19.00
C ARG A 162 -3.32 10.19 20.40
N THR A 163 -4.54 10.64 20.61
CA THR A 163 -5.23 10.61 21.91
C THR A 163 -6.36 9.59 21.97
N GLU A 164 -6.91 9.17 20.82
CA GLU A 164 -7.97 8.18 20.75
C GLU A 164 -7.39 6.79 20.48
N VAL A 165 -7.32 5.98 21.54
CA VAL A 165 -6.85 4.59 21.50
C VAL A 165 -8.05 3.65 21.59
N ARG A 166 -8.28 2.83 20.57
CA ARG A 166 -9.38 1.84 20.55
C ARG A 166 -9.14 0.68 21.50
N TYR A 167 -7.88 0.25 21.59
CA TYR A 167 -7.45 -0.82 22.50
C TYR A 167 -5.93 -0.79 22.70
N LYS A 168 -5.46 -1.37 23.80
CA LYS A 168 -4.02 -1.50 24.11
C LYS A 168 -3.49 -2.90 23.82
N ASN A 169 -4.27 -3.93 24.09
CA ASN A 169 -3.91 -5.33 23.84
C ASN A 169 -5.19 -6.11 23.48
N ASP A 170 -5.29 -6.50 22.21
CA ASP A 170 -6.37 -7.33 21.68
C ASP A 170 -5.80 -8.16 20.50
N PRO A 171 -5.30 -9.37 20.79
CA PRO A 171 -4.67 -10.21 19.77
C PRO A 171 -5.61 -10.60 18.61
N GLU A 172 -6.91 -10.73 18.89
CA GLU A 172 -7.88 -11.10 17.85
C GLU A 172 -8.12 -9.95 16.87
N ARG A 173 -8.31 -8.72 17.38
CA ARG A 173 -8.42 -7.54 16.53
C ARG A 173 -7.14 -7.33 15.73
N TRP A 174 -5.99 -7.47 16.37
CA TRP A 174 -4.69 -7.37 15.70
C TRP A 174 -4.51 -8.41 14.59
N ALA A 175 -4.97 -9.65 14.83
CA ALA A 175 -4.93 -10.71 13.81
C ALA A 175 -5.84 -10.39 12.61
N ARG A 176 -7.06 -9.85 12.83
CA ARG A 176 -7.95 -9.42 11.75
C ARG A 176 -7.35 -8.26 10.95
N PHE A 177 -6.77 -7.27 11.64
CA PHE A 177 -6.07 -6.17 10.97
C PHE A 177 -4.90 -6.66 10.13
N ASN A 178 -4.07 -7.55 10.65
CA ASN A 178 -2.96 -8.14 9.90
C ASN A 178 -3.45 -8.91 8.67
N LYS A 179 -4.52 -9.70 8.81
CA LYS A 179 -5.13 -10.40 7.67
C LYS A 179 -5.56 -9.42 6.56
N PHE A 180 -6.16 -8.31 6.93
CA PHE A 180 -6.52 -7.24 6.01
C PHE A 180 -5.28 -6.65 5.32
N ASN A 181 -4.27 -6.22 6.08
CA ASN A 181 -3.05 -5.64 5.56
C ASN A 181 -2.31 -6.58 4.59
N PHE A 182 -2.09 -7.83 5.00
CA PHE A 182 -1.44 -8.82 4.15
C PHE A 182 -2.28 -9.17 2.92
N GLY A 183 -3.61 -9.13 3.03
CA GLY A 183 -4.51 -9.29 1.89
C GLY A 183 -4.27 -8.22 0.83
N GLN A 184 -4.23 -6.95 1.20
CA GLN A 184 -3.95 -5.83 0.29
C GLN A 184 -2.53 -5.90 -0.30
N LEU A 185 -1.52 -6.21 0.52
CA LEU A 185 -0.14 -6.39 0.04
C LEU A 185 -0.03 -7.54 -0.97
N ALA A 186 -0.74 -8.65 -0.72
CA ALA A 186 -0.79 -9.77 -1.64
C ALA A 186 -1.44 -9.40 -2.98
N GLU A 187 -2.51 -8.60 -2.98
CA GLU A 187 -3.11 -8.05 -4.22
C GLU A 187 -2.09 -7.22 -5.01
N LEU A 188 -1.44 -6.24 -4.36
CA LEU A 188 -0.44 -5.37 -4.98
C LEU A 188 0.70 -6.19 -5.58
N ASN A 189 1.22 -7.13 -4.81
CA ASN A 189 2.35 -7.96 -5.23
C ASN A 189 2.00 -8.91 -6.38
N LYS A 190 0.84 -9.57 -6.29
CA LYS A 190 0.37 -10.49 -7.33
C LYS A 190 0.09 -9.77 -8.65
N THR A 191 -0.51 -8.58 -8.57
CA THR A 191 -0.99 -7.84 -9.74
C THR A 191 0.15 -7.11 -10.46
N TRP A 192 1.03 -6.43 -9.71
CA TRP A 192 1.98 -5.50 -10.32
C TRP A 192 3.46 -5.82 -10.06
N LYS A 193 3.77 -6.70 -9.11
CA LYS A 193 5.15 -7.11 -8.79
C LYS A 193 6.09 -5.90 -8.70
N PRO A 194 5.89 -4.99 -7.74
CA PRO A 194 6.74 -3.82 -7.62
C PRO A 194 8.19 -4.21 -7.32
N ASP A 195 9.13 -3.37 -7.71
CA ASP A 195 10.55 -3.59 -7.48
C ASP A 195 10.96 -3.22 -6.04
N LEU A 196 10.14 -2.37 -5.35
CA LEU A 196 10.34 -2.00 -3.95
C LEU A 196 9.02 -1.58 -3.27
N TYR A 197 9.01 -1.64 -1.94
CA TYR A 197 8.00 -1.07 -1.04
C TYR A 197 8.67 -0.06 -0.10
#